data_da6d4c8cc3542457dcc0d79548bed1a1
#
_entry.id   da6d4c8cc3542457dcc0d79548bed1a1
#
_cell.length_a   1.000
_cell.length_b   1.000
_cell.length_c   1.000
_cell.angle_alpha   90.00
_cell.angle_beta   90.00
_cell.angle_gamma   90.00
#
_symmetry.space_group_name_H-M   'P 1'
#
loop_
_entity.id
_entity.type
_entity.pdbx_description
1 polymer ?
#
loop_
_entity_poly.entity_id
_entity_poly.type
_entity_poly.pdbx_seq_one_letter_code
_entity_poly.pdbx_strand_id
1 'polypeptide(L)'
;MDSFLFKNAVVWDGINDASYAGEVLVEGNRIKTVAKGANQISSENAAEIIDAKGMTLMPGMVEGHCHLSFVNPSRNQDLGEIPPEEHLLRTCRNATFILDHGFTSCYSAASAKMRIDVVVRQEIEDGYLAGPRYKAAGPEITTTGGLGDERKAHMHAESFGMIADGVDEIIRAVRLCCRENVDNVKFNVSGDEFVGHARAEIVSMREEELRAGVEVAHDFGKKVATHSRAAESVKRSVRAGVDCIYHCDFADEEALDMLEAVKHRVIIGPAFGLVHNSVFEGDVVGLTSDIVEKMGLKRKLEHTIRTYHEMRKRGMRVVVGGDYGFTITPIGQNARDIGHFVKFFGYSPAEALKCATSVGGDLMGHKGELGVITPGALADILLVDGNPLADQSILVGPKHFAMIMKDGKMHRDPRSRR
;
A
#
# COMPACT_ATOMS: atom_id res chain seq x y z
N MET A 1 10.57 -30.83 -0.85
CA MET A 1 9.95 -29.49 -1.01
C MET A 1 8.46 -29.67 -0.91
N ASP A 2 7.80 -28.81 -0.19
CA ASP A 2 6.34 -28.85 -0.10
C ASP A 2 5.76 -28.54 -1.49
N SER A 3 4.77 -29.33 -1.90
CA SER A 3 4.06 -29.10 -3.16
C SER A 3 2.56 -29.26 -2.95
N PHE A 4 1.79 -28.33 -3.54
CA PHE A 4 0.35 -28.25 -3.38
C PHE A 4 -0.32 -28.19 -4.76
N LEU A 5 -1.28 -29.09 -5.01
CA LEU A 5 -2.12 -29.05 -6.20
C LEU A 5 -3.53 -28.60 -5.83
N PHE A 6 -3.89 -27.42 -6.29
CA PHE A 6 -5.25 -26.89 -6.17
C PHE A 6 -6.11 -27.41 -7.32
N LYS A 7 -7.19 -28.12 -6.99
CA LYS A 7 -8.18 -28.65 -7.93
C LYS A 7 -9.54 -28.01 -7.74
N ASN A 8 -10.37 -28.09 -8.75
CA ASN A 8 -11.75 -27.54 -8.72
C ASN A 8 -11.80 -26.06 -8.34
N ALA A 9 -10.81 -25.26 -8.77
CA ALA A 9 -10.75 -23.83 -8.50
C ALA A 9 -11.38 -23.01 -9.63
N VAL A 10 -11.94 -21.87 -9.27
CA VAL A 10 -12.19 -20.75 -10.18
C VAL A 10 -10.97 -19.84 -10.09
N VAL A 11 -10.10 -19.86 -11.10
CA VAL A 11 -8.85 -19.11 -11.10
C VAL A 11 -9.07 -17.72 -11.68
N TRP A 12 -8.77 -16.69 -10.91
CA TRP A 12 -8.54 -15.33 -11.41
C TRP A 12 -7.04 -15.03 -11.30
N ASP A 13 -6.40 -14.80 -12.43
CA ASP A 13 -4.93 -14.83 -12.53
C ASP A 13 -4.23 -13.48 -12.30
N GLY A 14 -4.97 -12.40 -12.01
CA GLY A 14 -4.40 -11.06 -11.82
C GLY A 14 -4.03 -10.35 -13.12
N ILE A 15 -4.25 -10.96 -14.28
CA ILE A 15 -3.90 -10.43 -15.62
C ILE A 15 -5.15 -10.24 -16.45
N ASN A 16 -5.98 -11.28 -16.57
CA ASN A 16 -7.19 -11.29 -17.38
C ASN A 16 -8.37 -10.64 -16.63
N ASP A 17 -9.37 -10.19 -17.38
CA ASP A 17 -10.56 -9.57 -16.80
C ASP A 17 -11.57 -10.60 -16.27
N ALA A 18 -11.49 -11.83 -16.74
CA ALA A 18 -12.40 -12.92 -16.36
C ALA A 18 -11.64 -14.07 -15.67
N SER A 19 -12.31 -14.72 -14.74
CA SER A 19 -11.86 -15.98 -14.14
C SER A 19 -12.22 -17.19 -15.01
N TYR A 20 -11.56 -18.33 -14.76
CA TYR A 20 -11.81 -19.59 -15.47
C TYR A 20 -11.68 -20.78 -14.51
N ALA A 21 -12.36 -21.89 -14.82
CA ALA A 21 -12.13 -23.14 -14.09
C ALA A 21 -10.73 -23.68 -14.40
N GLY A 22 -9.97 -24.03 -13.36
CA GLY A 22 -8.58 -24.44 -13.55
C GLY A 22 -7.95 -25.14 -12.37
N GLU A 23 -6.70 -25.55 -12.57
CA GLU A 23 -5.83 -26.18 -11.58
C GLU A 23 -4.51 -25.43 -11.49
N VAL A 24 -3.94 -25.38 -10.30
CA VAL A 24 -2.66 -24.70 -10.03
C VAL A 24 -1.78 -25.62 -9.19
N LEU A 25 -0.56 -25.88 -9.67
CA LEU A 25 0.48 -26.60 -8.94
C LEU A 25 1.51 -25.61 -8.41
N VAL A 26 1.77 -25.69 -7.13
CA VAL A 26 2.82 -24.94 -6.41
C VAL A 26 3.92 -25.93 -6.01
N GLU A 27 5.19 -25.55 -6.22
CA GLU A 27 6.35 -26.26 -5.69
C GLU A 27 7.30 -25.28 -4.99
N GLY A 28 7.59 -25.54 -3.72
CA GLY A 28 8.34 -24.60 -2.90
C GLY A 28 7.63 -23.25 -2.83
N ASN A 29 8.32 -22.17 -3.19
CA ASN A 29 7.75 -20.82 -3.16
C ASN A 29 7.27 -20.31 -4.53
N ARG A 30 7.13 -21.19 -5.55
CA ARG A 30 6.77 -20.78 -6.91
C ARG A 30 5.57 -21.58 -7.44
N ILE A 31 4.77 -20.90 -8.27
CA ILE A 31 3.76 -21.53 -9.10
C ILE A 31 4.46 -22.26 -10.22
N LYS A 32 4.33 -23.59 -10.28
CA LYS A 32 4.97 -24.41 -11.30
C LYS A 32 4.15 -24.54 -12.57
N THR A 33 2.84 -24.79 -12.40
CA THR A 33 1.93 -25.05 -13.53
C THR A 33 0.58 -24.44 -13.26
N VAL A 34 0.00 -23.86 -14.28
CA VAL A 34 -1.40 -23.40 -14.32
C VAL A 34 -2.08 -24.05 -15.51
N ALA A 35 -3.19 -24.72 -15.30
CA ALA A 35 -3.94 -25.39 -16.35
C ALA A 35 -5.42 -24.99 -16.33
N LYS A 36 -6.01 -24.77 -17.52
CA LYS A 36 -7.45 -24.52 -17.68
C LYS A 36 -8.20 -25.84 -17.76
N GLY A 37 -9.32 -25.91 -17.07
CA GLY A 37 -10.15 -27.13 -17.00
C GLY A 37 -9.77 -28.04 -15.83
N ALA A 38 -10.49 -29.17 -15.71
CA ALA A 38 -10.31 -30.13 -14.64
C ALA A 38 -9.41 -31.31 -15.10
N ASN A 39 -8.69 -31.92 -14.15
CA ASN A 39 -7.85 -33.11 -14.34
C ASN A 39 -6.76 -32.94 -15.41
N GLN A 40 -6.22 -31.74 -15.53
CA GLN A 40 -5.12 -31.41 -16.46
C GLN A 40 -3.74 -31.63 -15.85
N ILE A 41 -3.64 -31.58 -14.51
CA ILE A 41 -2.38 -31.78 -13.77
C ILE A 41 -2.46 -33.12 -13.04
N SER A 42 -1.47 -34.02 -13.25
CA SER A 42 -1.42 -35.30 -12.54
C SER A 42 -1.27 -35.09 -11.02
N SER A 43 -2.08 -35.81 -10.26
CA SER A 43 -2.03 -35.78 -8.80
C SER A 43 -0.73 -36.37 -8.22
N GLU A 44 0.01 -37.12 -9.01
CA GLU A 44 1.34 -37.67 -8.62
C GLU A 44 2.40 -36.57 -8.53
N ASN A 45 2.16 -35.39 -9.11
CA ASN A 45 3.07 -34.23 -9.09
C ASN A 45 3.02 -33.43 -7.79
N ALA A 46 2.13 -33.75 -6.85
CA ALA A 46 1.96 -32.98 -5.62
C ALA A 46 2.02 -33.88 -4.39
N ALA A 47 2.66 -33.36 -3.33
CA ALA A 47 2.63 -33.99 -2.02
C ALA A 47 1.25 -33.85 -1.35
N GLU A 48 0.55 -32.75 -1.63
CA GLU A 48 -0.76 -32.46 -1.06
C GLU A 48 -1.74 -31.94 -2.12
N ILE A 49 -2.98 -32.43 -2.06
CA ILE A 49 -4.07 -32.01 -2.95
C ILE A 49 -5.08 -31.22 -2.14
N ILE A 50 -5.43 -30.03 -2.62
CA ILE A 50 -6.42 -29.13 -2.03
C ILE A 50 -7.60 -29.01 -2.99
N ASP A 51 -8.77 -29.50 -2.57
CA ASP A 51 -10.01 -29.29 -3.30
C ASP A 51 -10.55 -27.89 -2.98
N ALA A 52 -10.50 -27.01 -3.96
CA ALA A 52 -11.01 -25.64 -3.85
C ALA A 52 -12.55 -25.55 -3.83
N LYS A 53 -13.28 -26.62 -4.13
CA LYS A 53 -14.74 -26.69 -4.07
C LYS A 53 -15.46 -25.57 -4.81
N GLY A 54 -14.90 -25.09 -5.92
CA GLY A 54 -15.45 -23.99 -6.71
C GLY A 54 -15.15 -22.57 -6.15
N MET A 55 -14.38 -22.46 -5.05
CA MET A 55 -13.93 -21.17 -4.54
C MET A 55 -12.95 -20.50 -5.50
N THR A 56 -12.82 -19.17 -5.37
CA THR A 56 -11.90 -18.39 -6.21
C THR A 56 -10.47 -18.47 -5.69
N LEU A 57 -9.58 -18.93 -6.56
CA LEU A 57 -8.13 -18.86 -6.34
C LEU A 57 -7.61 -17.59 -7.03
N MET A 58 -7.04 -16.68 -6.26
CA MET A 58 -6.53 -15.39 -6.74
C MET A 58 -5.15 -15.07 -6.16
N PRO A 59 -4.38 -14.15 -6.77
CA PRO A 59 -3.14 -13.67 -6.17
C PRO A 59 -3.37 -13.04 -4.80
N GLY A 60 -2.36 -13.12 -3.93
CA GLY A 60 -2.32 -12.35 -2.70
C GLY A 60 -2.39 -10.84 -2.97
N MET A 61 -3.08 -10.10 -2.11
CA MET A 61 -3.21 -8.65 -2.25
C MET A 61 -1.93 -7.93 -1.81
N VAL A 62 -1.70 -6.77 -2.40
CA VAL A 62 -0.61 -5.84 -2.08
C VAL A 62 -1.18 -4.54 -1.55
N GLU A 63 -0.78 -4.16 -0.34
CA GLU A 63 -1.07 -2.84 0.21
C GLU A 63 0.02 -1.86 -0.26
N GLY A 64 -0.35 -0.93 -1.14
CA GLY A 64 0.59 -0.03 -1.80
C GLY A 64 0.87 1.28 -1.04
N HIS A 65 0.13 1.57 0.05
CA HIS A 65 0.31 2.75 0.90
C HIS A 65 0.20 2.34 2.37
N CYS A 66 1.15 1.51 2.82
CA CYS A 66 1.06 0.84 4.10
C CYS A 66 1.73 1.64 5.23
N HIS A 67 1.06 1.70 6.38
CA HIS A 67 1.59 2.27 7.61
C HIS A 67 1.41 1.29 8.79
N LEU A 68 2.18 0.19 8.82
CA LEU A 68 2.07 -0.80 9.91
C LEU A 68 2.36 -0.20 11.28
N SER A 69 3.23 0.81 11.31
CA SER A 69 3.63 1.51 12.56
C SER A 69 2.71 2.67 12.93
N PHE A 70 1.70 3.00 12.09
CA PHE A 70 0.65 3.92 12.50
C PHE A 70 -0.42 3.10 13.23
N VAL A 71 -0.32 3.06 14.52
CA VAL A 71 -1.06 2.11 15.40
C VAL A 71 -2.43 2.65 15.81
N ASN A 72 -3.17 3.16 14.83
CA ASN A 72 -4.50 3.77 14.95
C ASN A 72 -4.54 4.97 15.92
N PRO A 73 -3.63 5.97 15.81
CA PRO A 73 -3.72 7.17 16.61
C PRO A 73 -4.93 8.01 16.20
N SER A 74 -5.41 8.81 17.14
CA SER A 74 -6.45 9.82 16.85
C SER A 74 -5.85 11.11 16.28
N ARG A 75 -4.58 11.39 16.59
CA ARG A 75 -3.82 12.55 16.11
C ARG A 75 -2.40 12.11 15.76
N ASN A 76 -1.80 12.76 14.78
CA ASN A 76 -0.43 12.48 14.34
C ASN A 76 0.61 12.61 15.46
N GLN A 77 0.45 13.59 16.36
CA GLN A 77 1.34 13.81 17.51
C GLN A 77 1.45 12.58 18.41
N ASP A 78 0.36 11.82 18.55
CA ASP A 78 0.32 10.64 19.41
C ASP A 78 1.36 9.59 18.99
N LEU A 79 1.77 9.55 17.72
CA LEU A 79 2.81 8.65 17.20
C LEU A 79 4.19 8.95 17.77
N GLY A 80 4.52 10.23 18.00
CA GLY A 80 5.79 10.65 18.60
C GLY A 80 5.90 10.22 20.06
N GLU A 81 4.78 10.15 20.79
CA GLU A 81 4.72 9.92 22.23
C GLU A 81 4.88 8.44 22.65
N ILE A 82 4.65 7.50 21.73
CA ILE A 82 4.72 6.05 22.03
C ILE A 82 6.19 5.61 22.19
N PRO A 83 6.59 4.96 23.30
CA PRO A 83 7.93 4.42 23.47
C PRO A 83 8.30 3.43 22.33
N PRO A 84 9.54 3.43 21.81
CA PRO A 84 9.93 2.62 20.66
C PRO A 84 9.65 1.12 20.82
N GLU A 85 9.91 0.55 21.99
CA GLU A 85 9.71 -0.87 22.31
C GLU A 85 8.23 -1.25 22.32
N GLU A 86 7.36 -0.39 22.84
CA GLU A 86 5.91 -0.59 22.82
C GLU A 86 5.37 -0.42 21.41
N HIS A 87 5.86 0.58 20.68
CA HIS A 87 5.49 0.85 19.30
C HIS A 87 5.84 -0.33 18.40
N LEU A 88 7.04 -0.90 18.55
CA LEU A 88 7.47 -2.09 17.80
C LEU A 88 6.52 -3.27 18.02
N LEU A 89 6.16 -3.58 19.27
CA LEU A 89 5.24 -4.68 19.58
C LEU A 89 3.85 -4.48 18.95
N ARG A 90 3.35 -3.25 18.93
CA ARG A 90 2.07 -2.92 18.26
C ARG A 90 2.19 -3.10 16.74
N THR A 91 3.31 -2.69 16.15
CA THR A 91 3.58 -2.85 14.72
C THR A 91 3.68 -4.32 14.32
N CYS A 92 4.32 -5.17 15.14
CA CYS A 92 4.35 -6.62 14.91
C CYS A 92 2.94 -7.24 14.86
N ARG A 93 2.04 -6.82 15.76
CA ARG A 93 0.63 -7.27 15.72
C ARG A 93 -0.06 -6.85 14.44
N ASN A 94 0.17 -5.61 13.99
CA ASN A 94 -0.39 -5.11 12.73
C ASN A 94 0.12 -5.88 11.52
N ALA A 95 1.40 -6.30 11.51
CA ALA A 95 1.98 -7.11 10.45
C ALA A 95 1.28 -8.48 10.32
N THR A 96 1.04 -9.16 11.42
CA THR A 96 0.27 -10.43 11.39
C THR A 96 -1.19 -10.18 11.02
N PHE A 97 -1.78 -9.12 11.56
CA PHE A 97 -3.18 -8.78 11.34
C PHE A 97 -3.48 -8.46 9.87
N ILE A 98 -2.62 -7.70 9.19
CA ILE A 98 -2.84 -7.39 7.77
C ILE A 98 -2.67 -8.62 6.88
N LEU A 99 -1.76 -9.55 7.23
CA LEU A 99 -1.64 -10.83 6.54
C LEU A 99 -2.89 -11.69 6.72
N ASP A 100 -3.50 -11.71 7.91
CA ASP A 100 -4.80 -12.36 8.17
C ASP A 100 -5.93 -11.81 7.29
N HIS A 101 -5.79 -10.58 6.80
CA HIS A 101 -6.73 -9.90 5.91
C HIS A 101 -6.37 -10.05 4.41
N GLY A 102 -5.51 -11.01 4.07
CA GLY A 102 -5.20 -11.38 2.68
C GLY A 102 -4.16 -10.50 1.98
N PHE A 103 -3.56 -9.53 2.67
CA PHE A 103 -2.44 -8.76 2.12
C PHE A 103 -1.14 -9.52 2.36
N THR A 104 -0.70 -10.26 1.34
CA THR A 104 0.55 -11.04 1.41
C THR A 104 1.79 -10.17 1.20
N SER A 105 1.61 -8.94 0.73
CA SER A 105 2.68 -7.97 0.51
C SER A 105 2.25 -6.57 0.90
N CYS A 106 3.21 -5.79 1.44
CA CYS A 106 3.00 -4.39 1.83
C CYS A 106 4.21 -3.53 1.44
N TYR A 107 3.92 -2.38 0.82
CA TYR A 107 4.91 -1.34 0.55
C TYR A 107 4.72 -0.22 1.57
N SER A 108 5.68 -0.04 2.48
CA SER A 108 5.58 0.99 3.50
C SER A 108 5.63 2.38 2.88
N ALA A 109 4.64 3.19 3.20
CA ALA A 109 4.62 4.59 2.81
C ALA A 109 5.39 5.47 3.80
N ALA A 110 5.49 5.06 5.05
CA ALA A 110 6.40 5.62 6.06
C ALA A 110 6.34 4.80 7.35
N SER A 111 7.42 4.85 8.13
CA SER A 111 7.49 4.35 9.50
C SER A 111 7.36 5.49 10.50
N ALA A 112 6.65 5.27 11.61
CA ALA A 112 6.54 6.27 12.68
C ALA A 112 7.86 6.52 13.43
N LYS A 113 8.84 5.61 13.32
CA LYS A 113 10.19 5.73 13.91
C LYS A 113 11.21 5.03 13.01
N MET A 114 12.45 5.48 13.05
CA MET A 114 13.54 5.12 12.11
C MET A 114 13.70 3.62 11.86
N ARG A 115 13.60 2.78 12.88
CA ARG A 115 13.97 1.37 12.75
C ARG A 115 12.81 0.40 12.81
N ILE A 116 11.58 0.84 13.12
CA ILE A 116 10.45 -0.07 13.36
C ILE A 116 10.19 -0.97 12.15
N ASP A 117 10.01 -0.37 10.97
CA ASP A 117 9.70 -1.13 9.76
C ASP A 117 10.83 -2.08 9.35
N VAL A 118 12.08 -1.63 9.50
CA VAL A 118 13.27 -2.43 9.16
C VAL A 118 13.38 -3.66 10.06
N VAL A 119 13.12 -3.50 11.37
CA VAL A 119 13.13 -4.63 12.32
C VAL A 119 11.97 -5.58 12.02
N VAL A 120 10.76 -5.06 11.81
CA VAL A 120 9.58 -5.89 11.45
C VAL A 120 9.82 -6.69 10.17
N ARG A 121 10.38 -6.05 9.12
CA ARG A 121 10.77 -6.76 7.90
C ARG A 121 11.74 -7.89 8.19
N GLN A 122 12.81 -7.63 8.96
CA GLN A 122 13.82 -8.63 9.29
C GLN A 122 13.20 -9.82 10.04
N GLU A 123 12.39 -9.58 11.06
CA GLU A 123 11.71 -10.63 11.82
C GLU A 123 10.80 -11.50 10.95
N ILE A 124 10.16 -10.90 9.93
CA ILE A 124 9.35 -11.62 8.95
C ILE A 124 10.23 -12.47 8.02
N GLU A 125 11.33 -11.92 7.51
CA GLU A 125 12.28 -12.60 6.61
C GLU A 125 12.97 -13.76 7.32
N ASP A 126 13.34 -13.61 8.58
CA ASP A 126 13.93 -14.65 9.42
C ASP A 126 12.93 -15.71 9.89
N GLY A 127 11.63 -15.47 9.67
CA GLY A 127 10.55 -16.40 10.00
C GLY A 127 10.11 -16.42 11.47
N TYR A 128 10.55 -15.44 12.27
CA TYR A 128 10.13 -15.28 13.67
C TYR A 128 8.78 -14.59 13.80
N LEU A 129 8.40 -13.78 12.81
CA LEU A 129 7.12 -13.08 12.78
C LEU A 129 6.32 -13.46 11.54
N ALA A 130 5.07 -13.88 11.73
CA ALA A 130 4.12 -14.00 10.63
C ALA A 130 3.72 -12.61 10.14
N GLY A 131 3.96 -12.32 8.86
CA GLY A 131 3.65 -11.02 8.26
C GLY A 131 3.78 -11.04 6.74
N PRO A 132 3.39 -9.93 6.06
CA PRO A 132 3.48 -9.82 4.61
C PRO A 132 4.94 -9.75 4.13
N ARG A 133 5.18 -9.94 2.85
CA ARG A 133 6.42 -9.51 2.18
C ARG A 133 6.49 -7.99 2.32
N TYR A 134 7.47 -7.48 3.06
CA TYR A 134 7.45 -6.08 3.49
C TYR A 134 8.58 -5.27 2.86
N LYS A 135 8.24 -4.16 2.22
CA LYS A 135 9.19 -3.13 1.83
C LYS A 135 9.19 -2.04 2.89
N ALA A 136 10.28 -1.94 3.64
CA ALA A 136 10.41 -1.06 4.79
C ALA A 136 10.73 0.38 4.40
N ALA A 137 10.11 1.36 5.05
CA ALA A 137 10.47 2.77 4.96
C ALA A 137 11.12 3.28 6.27
N GLY A 138 11.72 4.47 6.18
CA GLY A 138 12.04 5.30 7.34
C GLY A 138 10.87 6.23 7.69
N PRO A 139 11.05 7.14 8.66
CA PRO A 139 10.12 8.23 8.90
C PRO A 139 9.97 9.12 7.66
N GLU A 140 8.86 9.84 7.58
CA GLU A 140 8.66 10.86 6.56
C GLU A 140 9.69 11.98 6.71
N ILE A 141 10.37 12.35 5.64
CA ILE A 141 11.27 13.50 5.62
C ILE A 141 10.44 14.73 5.23
N THR A 142 10.51 15.76 6.06
CA THR A 142 9.75 17.00 5.90
C THR A 142 10.61 18.22 6.25
N THR A 143 10.12 19.40 5.89
CA THR A 143 10.74 20.67 6.27
C THR A 143 10.14 21.20 7.57
N THR A 144 10.81 22.16 8.24
CA THR A 144 10.23 22.91 9.35
C THR A 144 8.88 23.48 8.94
N GLY A 145 7.85 23.23 9.74
CA GLY A 145 6.48 23.65 9.48
C GLY A 145 5.76 22.90 8.37
N GLY A 146 6.32 21.82 7.82
CA GLY A 146 5.64 20.93 6.89
C GLY A 146 4.78 19.87 7.59
N LEU A 147 4.09 19.05 6.80
CA LEU A 147 3.40 17.87 7.31
C LEU A 147 4.43 16.94 7.96
N GLY A 148 4.16 16.50 9.18
CA GLY A 148 5.09 15.68 9.96
C GLY A 148 5.93 16.48 10.96
N ASP A 149 5.95 17.83 10.86
CA ASP A 149 6.49 18.71 11.90
C ASP A 149 5.36 19.35 12.71
N GLU A 150 4.85 18.61 13.66
CA GLU A 150 3.71 19.02 14.47
C GLU A 150 4.12 19.53 15.87
N ARG A 151 5.41 19.77 16.06
CA ARG A 151 5.97 20.31 17.29
C ARG A 151 5.65 21.80 17.41
N LYS A 152 5.42 22.21 18.65
CA LYS A 152 5.39 23.65 19.00
C LYS A 152 6.73 24.04 19.59
N ALA A 153 7.22 25.23 19.25
CA ALA A 153 8.55 25.69 19.64
C ALA A 153 8.84 25.64 21.16
N HIS A 154 7.81 25.70 22.01
CA HIS A 154 7.91 25.65 23.47
C HIS A 154 7.73 24.23 24.06
N MET A 155 7.48 23.21 23.22
CA MET A 155 7.28 21.83 23.69
C MET A 155 8.44 20.94 23.24
N HIS A 156 9.00 20.21 24.19
CA HIS A 156 9.99 19.16 23.91
C HIS A 156 9.27 17.85 23.60
N ALA A 157 8.70 17.75 22.39
CA ALA A 157 8.07 16.53 21.88
C ALA A 157 8.77 16.10 20.59
N GLU A 158 8.91 14.80 20.39
CA GLU A 158 9.37 14.28 19.11
C GLU A 158 8.26 14.39 18.06
N SER A 159 8.64 14.79 16.86
CA SER A 159 7.79 14.66 15.69
C SER A 159 7.86 13.23 15.17
N PHE A 160 6.82 12.73 14.50
CA PHE A 160 6.91 11.44 13.82
C PHE A 160 7.65 11.55 12.48
N GLY A 161 7.82 12.77 11.93
CA GLY A 161 8.65 13.05 10.77
C GLY A 161 10.08 13.44 11.12
N MET A 162 10.99 13.21 10.19
CA MET A 162 12.36 13.74 10.22
C MET A 162 12.38 15.12 9.60
N ILE A 163 12.73 16.14 10.40
CA ILE A 163 12.76 17.52 9.93
C ILE A 163 14.14 17.81 9.37
N ALA A 164 14.18 18.32 8.14
CA ALA A 164 15.40 18.67 7.43
C ALA A 164 15.16 19.88 6.51
N ASP A 165 15.91 20.94 6.69
CA ASP A 165 15.83 22.17 5.92
C ASP A 165 17.09 22.37 5.08
N GLY A 166 16.91 22.62 3.79
CA GLY A 166 17.98 22.80 2.84
C GLY A 166 18.61 21.49 2.36
N VAL A 167 19.36 21.60 1.28
CA VAL A 167 19.93 20.45 0.54
C VAL A 167 20.81 19.55 1.43
N ASP A 168 21.66 20.14 2.26
CA ASP A 168 22.63 19.37 3.05
C ASP A 168 21.96 18.55 4.14
N GLU A 169 20.92 19.08 4.81
CA GLU A 169 20.18 18.33 5.82
C GLU A 169 19.33 17.23 5.19
N ILE A 170 18.70 17.49 4.04
CA ILE A 170 17.98 16.47 3.27
C ILE A 170 18.91 15.31 2.88
N ILE A 171 20.09 15.60 2.32
CA ILE A 171 21.11 14.60 1.98
C ILE A 171 21.48 13.77 3.22
N ARG A 172 21.69 14.42 4.35
CA ARG A 172 22.03 13.76 5.61
C ARG A 172 20.90 12.85 6.09
N ALA A 173 19.64 13.32 6.03
CA ALA A 173 18.46 12.55 6.43
C ALA A 173 18.30 11.29 5.56
N VAL A 174 18.43 11.42 4.22
CA VAL A 174 18.36 10.30 3.29
C VAL A 174 19.47 9.28 3.55
N ARG A 175 20.72 9.72 3.73
CA ARG A 175 21.85 8.84 4.05
C ARG A 175 21.62 8.09 5.36
N LEU A 176 20.98 8.72 6.35
CA LEU A 176 20.61 8.09 7.60
C LEU A 176 19.59 6.95 7.36
N CYS A 177 18.53 7.20 6.59
CA CYS A 177 17.58 6.17 6.19
C CYS A 177 18.27 5.00 5.43
N CYS A 178 19.16 5.32 4.49
CA CYS A 178 19.91 4.31 3.73
C CYS A 178 20.83 3.48 4.63
N ARG A 179 21.53 4.11 5.59
CA ARG A 179 22.35 3.42 6.58
C ARG A 179 21.54 2.43 7.43
N GLU A 180 20.32 2.80 7.81
CA GLU A 180 19.42 1.92 8.56
C GLU A 180 18.73 0.86 7.66
N ASN A 181 19.12 0.79 6.37
CA ASN A 181 18.70 -0.24 5.42
C ASN A 181 17.20 -0.23 5.08
N VAL A 182 16.61 0.95 4.91
CA VAL A 182 15.24 1.04 4.34
C VAL A 182 15.21 0.59 2.87
N ASP A 183 14.05 0.17 2.38
CA ASP A 183 13.83 -0.13 0.95
C ASP A 183 13.46 1.12 0.16
N ASN A 184 12.75 2.05 0.82
CA ASN A 184 12.36 3.32 0.21
C ASN A 184 12.44 4.48 1.20
N VAL A 185 12.55 5.69 0.64
CA VAL A 185 12.56 6.96 1.38
C VAL A 185 11.28 7.72 1.07
N LYS A 186 10.61 8.25 2.09
CA LYS A 186 9.37 9.01 1.95
C LYS A 186 9.59 10.48 2.25
N PHE A 187 9.11 11.35 1.35
CA PHE A 187 9.10 12.80 1.53
C PHE A 187 7.69 13.37 1.61
N ASN A 188 7.49 14.38 2.45
CA ASN A 188 6.29 15.21 2.47
C ASN A 188 6.55 16.50 1.71
N VAL A 189 6.13 16.57 0.47
CA VAL A 189 6.36 17.73 -0.42
C VAL A 189 5.30 18.80 -0.23
N SER A 190 4.06 18.37 0.06
CA SER A 190 2.95 19.28 0.40
C SER A 190 2.34 18.95 1.76
N GLY A 191 1.44 19.79 2.21
CA GLY A 191 0.73 19.63 3.47
C GLY A 191 -0.51 18.74 3.38
N ASP A 192 -1.33 18.80 4.44
CA ASP A 192 -2.60 18.09 4.56
C ASP A 192 -3.65 18.95 5.26
N GLU A 193 -4.95 18.70 5.03
CA GLU A 193 -6.04 19.43 5.68
C GLU A 193 -6.04 19.31 7.20
N PHE A 194 -5.47 18.23 7.74
CA PHE A 194 -5.35 18.03 9.18
C PHE A 194 -4.24 18.86 9.83
N VAL A 195 -3.39 19.52 9.05
CA VAL A 195 -2.29 20.36 9.52
C VAL A 195 -2.65 21.83 9.32
N GLY A 196 -3.01 22.53 10.40
CA GLY A 196 -3.56 23.89 10.33
C GLY A 196 -2.66 24.93 9.68
N HIS A 197 -1.33 24.80 9.83
CA HIS A 197 -0.33 25.70 9.26
C HIS A 197 0.22 25.25 7.90
N ALA A 198 0.02 23.97 7.53
CA ALA A 198 0.47 23.40 6.26
C ALA A 198 -0.67 22.60 5.62
N ARG A 199 -1.70 23.30 5.12
CA ARG A 199 -2.82 22.66 4.45
C ARG A 199 -2.39 22.03 3.12
N ALA A 200 -3.22 21.13 2.56
CA ALA A 200 -2.91 20.29 1.41
C ALA A 200 -2.28 20.99 0.20
N GLU A 201 -2.69 22.23 -0.09
CA GLU A 201 -2.17 23.00 -1.23
C GLU A 201 -0.88 23.81 -0.90
N ILE A 202 -0.40 23.77 0.35
CA ILE A 202 0.89 24.35 0.73
C ILE A 202 2.01 23.40 0.34
N VAL A 203 2.96 23.90 -0.46
CA VAL A 203 4.15 23.14 -0.89
C VAL A 203 5.35 23.62 -0.09
N SER A 204 5.66 22.92 0.99
CA SER A 204 6.71 23.31 1.95
C SER A 204 8.10 22.96 1.48
N MET A 205 8.28 21.82 0.82
CA MET A 205 9.59 21.35 0.34
C MET A 205 9.93 21.95 -1.03
N ARG A 206 11.11 22.54 -1.17
CA ARG A 206 11.60 23.09 -2.42
C ARG A 206 12.02 21.99 -3.40
N GLU A 207 12.07 22.35 -4.69
CA GLU A 207 12.43 21.38 -5.73
C GLU A 207 13.88 20.90 -5.61
N GLU A 208 14.81 21.82 -5.30
CA GLU A 208 16.22 21.49 -5.11
C GLU A 208 16.45 20.55 -3.92
N GLU A 209 15.69 20.70 -2.83
CA GLU A 209 15.71 19.81 -1.67
C GLU A 209 15.25 18.40 -2.04
N LEU A 210 14.08 18.30 -2.66
CA LEU A 210 13.52 17.01 -3.11
C LEU A 210 14.44 16.31 -4.09
N ARG A 211 14.95 17.03 -5.11
CA ARG A 211 15.83 16.46 -6.13
C ARG A 211 17.11 15.90 -5.51
N ALA A 212 17.76 16.66 -4.63
CA ALA A 212 18.99 16.20 -3.95
C ALA A 212 18.72 14.92 -3.13
N GLY A 213 17.57 14.85 -2.45
CA GLY A 213 17.19 13.66 -1.69
C GLY A 213 16.91 12.45 -2.59
N VAL A 214 16.23 12.64 -3.72
CA VAL A 214 15.93 11.58 -4.71
C VAL A 214 17.22 11.04 -5.32
N GLU A 215 18.15 11.92 -5.76
CA GLU A 215 19.43 11.51 -6.33
C GLU A 215 20.23 10.64 -5.34
N VAL A 216 20.36 11.07 -4.09
CA VAL A 216 21.08 10.31 -3.06
C VAL A 216 20.39 8.96 -2.77
N ALA A 217 19.06 8.92 -2.68
CA ALA A 217 18.35 7.66 -2.46
C ALA A 217 18.61 6.68 -3.62
N HIS A 218 18.55 7.16 -4.86
CA HIS A 218 18.81 6.35 -6.05
C HIS A 218 20.27 5.88 -6.15
N ASP A 219 21.26 6.69 -5.74
CA ASP A 219 22.66 6.29 -5.65
C ASP A 219 22.86 5.11 -4.68
N PHE A 220 22.04 5.02 -3.63
CA PHE A 220 21.99 3.88 -2.71
C PHE A 220 21.09 2.73 -3.19
N GLY A 221 20.52 2.81 -4.39
CA GLY A 221 19.59 1.82 -4.95
C GLY A 221 18.24 1.77 -4.25
N LYS A 222 17.86 2.84 -3.54
CA LYS A 222 16.58 2.93 -2.81
C LYS A 222 15.53 3.60 -3.67
N LYS A 223 14.26 3.22 -3.47
CA LYS A 223 13.12 3.87 -4.09
C LYS A 223 12.70 5.11 -3.31
N VAL A 224 11.99 6.01 -3.98
CA VAL A 224 11.48 7.23 -3.35
C VAL A 224 9.98 7.35 -3.55
N ALA A 225 9.28 7.65 -2.46
CA ALA A 225 7.86 7.96 -2.46
C ALA A 225 7.60 9.37 -1.92
N THR A 226 6.53 10.03 -2.39
CA THR A 226 6.15 11.37 -1.91
C THR A 226 4.68 11.44 -1.49
N HIS A 227 4.44 12.24 -0.44
CA HIS A 227 3.13 12.84 -0.17
C HIS A 227 3.01 14.12 -0.98
N SER A 228 2.13 14.15 -1.97
CA SER A 228 2.01 15.25 -2.95
C SER A 228 0.55 15.50 -3.29
N ARG A 229 -0.13 16.36 -2.54
CA ARG A 229 -1.54 16.71 -2.77
C ARG A 229 -1.72 17.87 -3.74
N ALA A 230 -0.89 18.91 -3.61
CA ALA A 230 -0.92 20.09 -4.46
C ALA A 230 -0.41 19.81 -5.88
N ALA A 231 -0.96 20.48 -6.89
CA ALA A 231 -0.51 20.33 -8.28
C ALA A 231 1.01 20.56 -8.42
N GLU A 232 1.54 21.63 -7.83
CA GLU A 232 2.98 21.93 -7.89
C GLU A 232 3.83 20.86 -7.17
N SER A 233 3.35 20.25 -6.08
CA SER A 233 4.07 19.17 -5.41
C SER A 233 4.17 17.91 -6.28
N VAL A 234 3.12 17.61 -7.05
CA VAL A 234 3.12 16.52 -8.05
C VAL A 234 4.14 16.82 -9.16
N LYS A 235 4.14 18.05 -9.71
CA LYS A 235 5.08 18.47 -10.74
C LYS A 235 6.53 18.39 -10.27
N ARG A 236 6.82 18.85 -9.04
CA ARG A 236 8.16 18.72 -8.42
C ARG A 236 8.58 17.25 -8.28
N SER A 237 7.66 16.40 -7.83
CA SER A 237 7.91 14.96 -7.69
C SER A 237 8.25 14.30 -9.04
N VAL A 238 7.53 14.64 -10.10
CA VAL A 238 7.82 14.15 -11.46
C VAL A 238 9.20 14.64 -11.95
N ARG A 239 9.49 15.94 -11.80
CA ARG A 239 10.78 16.54 -12.22
C ARG A 239 11.96 16.00 -11.44
N ALA A 240 11.77 15.74 -10.13
CA ALA A 240 12.81 15.15 -9.28
C ALA A 240 13.07 13.66 -9.55
N GLY A 241 12.20 12.97 -10.28
CA GLY A 241 12.39 11.56 -10.62
C GLY A 241 11.84 10.56 -9.60
N VAL A 242 10.88 10.95 -8.78
CA VAL A 242 10.22 10.09 -7.76
C VAL A 242 9.61 8.83 -8.39
N ASP A 243 9.67 7.69 -7.69
CA ASP A 243 9.18 6.39 -8.14
C ASP A 243 7.70 6.17 -7.83
N CYS A 244 7.23 6.66 -6.67
CA CYS A 244 5.84 6.53 -6.24
C CYS A 244 5.30 7.88 -5.75
N ILE A 245 4.17 8.35 -6.31
CA ILE A 245 3.58 9.63 -5.92
C ILE A 245 2.20 9.35 -5.31
N TYR A 246 2.06 9.68 -4.02
CA TYR A 246 0.81 9.47 -3.31
C TYR A 246 -0.07 10.72 -3.32
N HIS A 247 -1.37 10.49 -3.22
CA HIS A 247 -2.47 11.45 -3.14
C HIS A 247 -2.84 12.09 -4.48
N CYS A 248 -2.08 13.06 -4.97
CA CYS A 248 -2.34 13.80 -6.22
C CYS A 248 -3.73 14.46 -6.28
N ASP A 249 -4.38 14.72 -5.15
CA ASP A 249 -5.79 15.15 -5.09
C ASP A 249 -6.07 16.37 -5.96
N PHE A 250 -5.18 17.37 -5.93
CA PHE A 250 -5.33 18.63 -6.64
C PHE A 250 -4.45 18.75 -7.89
N ALA A 251 -4.11 17.60 -8.52
CA ALA A 251 -3.39 17.64 -9.79
C ALA A 251 -4.19 18.41 -10.85
N ASP A 252 -3.56 19.41 -11.46
CA ASP A 252 -4.09 20.15 -12.61
C ASP A 252 -3.75 19.43 -13.92
N GLU A 253 -4.20 19.98 -15.04
CA GLU A 253 -4.01 19.38 -16.37
C GLU A 253 -2.52 19.20 -16.71
N GLU A 254 -1.67 20.19 -16.39
CA GLU A 254 -0.23 20.11 -16.59
C GLU A 254 0.40 18.99 -15.75
N ALA A 255 0.00 18.84 -14.47
CA ALA A 255 0.46 17.75 -13.62
C ALA A 255 0.03 16.38 -14.17
N LEU A 256 -1.19 16.27 -14.69
CA LEU A 256 -1.69 15.06 -15.33
C LEU A 256 -0.92 14.72 -16.60
N ASP A 257 -0.61 15.71 -17.45
CA ASP A 257 0.20 15.52 -18.65
C ASP A 257 1.62 15.06 -18.31
N MET A 258 2.24 15.67 -17.29
CA MET A 258 3.55 15.28 -16.79
C MET A 258 3.56 13.84 -16.24
N LEU A 259 2.54 13.45 -15.48
CA LEU A 259 2.39 12.09 -14.97
C LEU A 259 2.19 11.08 -16.11
N GLU A 260 1.38 11.43 -17.12
CA GLU A 260 1.16 10.58 -18.28
C GLU A 260 2.45 10.33 -19.06
N ALA A 261 3.26 11.35 -19.26
CA ALA A 261 4.56 11.24 -19.95
C ALA A 261 5.51 10.24 -19.26
N VAL A 262 5.37 10.07 -17.94
CA VAL A 262 6.22 9.18 -17.12
C VAL A 262 5.50 7.95 -16.58
N LYS A 263 4.29 7.64 -17.04
CA LYS A 263 3.46 6.55 -16.52
C LYS A 263 4.09 5.15 -16.60
N HIS A 264 5.11 4.98 -17.45
CA HIS A 264 5.85 3.72 -17.56
C HIS A 264 6.78 3.45 -16.36
N ARG A 265 7.23 4.49 -15.63
CA ARG A 265 8.15 4.39 -14.50
C ARG A 265 7.51 4.75 -13.14
N VAL A 266 6.53 5.63 -13.11
CA VAL A 266 5.88 6.10 -11.88
C VAL A 266 4.65 5.25 -11.53
N ILE A 267 4.47 5.00 -10.26
CA ILE A 267 3.24 4.41 -9.70
C ILE A 267 2.56 5.45 -8.81
N ILE A 268 1.23 5.47 -8.81
CA ILE A 268 0.42 6.47 -8.11
C ILE A 268 -0.49 5.74 -7.10
N GLY A 269 -0.74 6.35 -5.93
CA GLY A 269 -1.66 5.81 -4.94
C GLY A 269 -2.56 6.92 -4.36
N PRO A 270 -3.91 6.79 -4.42
CA PRO A 270 -4.83 7.85 -4.03
C PRO A 270 -4.91 8.11 -2.52
N ALA A 271 -4.61 7.11 -1.68
CA ALA A 271 -4.90 7.14 -0.26
C ALA A 271 -6.40 7.44 0.03
N PHE A 272 -7.28 6.82 -0.78
CA PHE A 272 -8.69 7.22 -0.85
C PHE A 272 -9.49 6.83 0.39
N GLY A 273 -9.11 5.78 1.10
CA GLY A 273 -9.74 5.39 2.36
C GLY A 273 -9.79 6.53 3.36
N LEU A 274 -8.66 7.25 3.56
CA LEU A 274 -8.59 8.42 4.44
C LEU A 274 -9.48 9.56 3.95
N VAL A 275 -9.44 9.88 2.65
CA VAL A 275 -10.26 10.95 2.05
C VAL A 275 -11.74 10.65 2.20
N HIS A 276 -12.17 9.41 1.89
CA HIS A 276 -13.55 8.96 2.00
C HIS A 276 -14.04 9.00 3.46
N ASN A 277 -13.31 8.36 4.37
CA ASN A 277 -13.75 8.22 5.75
C ASN A 277 -13.77 9.56 6.49
N SER A 278 -12.87 10.49 6.14
CA SER A 278 -12.88 11.84 6.69
C SER A 278 -14.20 12.59 6.43
N VAL A 279 -14.87 12.28 5.31
CA VAL A 279 -16.14 12.92 4.94
C VAL A 279 -17.35 12.15 5.47
N PHE A 280 -17.30 10.80 5.44
CA PHE A 280 -18.49 9.97 5.69
C PHE A 280 -18.47 9.23 7.02
N GLU A 281 -17.32 9.05 7.65
CA GLU A 281 -17.14 8.26 8.88
C GLU A 281 -16.34 9.04 9.94
N GLY A 282 -16.20 10.36 9.78
CA GLY A 282 -15.34 11.21 10.62
C GLY A 282 -15.82 11.44 12.04
N ASP A 283 -17.06 11.10 12.36
CA ASP A 283 -17.65 11.29 13.69
C ASP A 283 -16.84 10.62 14.80
N VAL A 284 -16.21 9.50 14.51
CA VAL A 284 -15.36 8.74 15.47
C VAL A 284 -14.16 9.51 15.98
N VAL A 285 -13.74 10.54 15.24
CA VAL A 285 -12.65 11.47 15.62
C VAL A 285 -13.13 12.92 15.75
N GLY A 286 -14.44 13.12 15.85
CA GLY A 286 -15.05 14.43 16.07
C GLY A 286 -15.16 15.32 14.83
N LEU A 287 -15.03 14.78 13.62
CA LEU A 287 -15.25 15.52 12.37
C LEU A 287 -16.76 15.65 12.09
N THR A 288 -17.38 16.65 12.69
CA THR A 288 -18.78 16.99 12.39
C THR A 288 -18.92 17.52 10.97
N SER A 289 -20.15 17.53 10.43
CA SER A 289 -20.42 18.07 9.08
C SER A 289 -19.88 19.49 8.89
N ASP A 290 -19.99 20.35 9.92
CA ASP A 290 -19.50 21.73 9.87
C ASP A 290 -17.97 21.77 9.82
N ILE A 291 -17.29 20.89 10.56
CA ILE A 291 -15.83 20.78 10.54
C ILE A 291 -15.36 20.24 9.17
N VAL A 292 -16.01 19.22 8.64
CA VAL A 292 -15.75 18.64 7.31
C VAL A 292 -15.83 19.73 6.24
N GLU A 293 -16.87 20.57 6.27
CA GLU A 293 -17.04 21.67 5.32
C GLU A 293 -15.95 22.74 5.51
N LYS A 294 -15.74 23.19 6.75
CA LYS A 294 -14.74 24.23 7.09
C LYS A 294 -13.31 23.82 6.74
N MET A 295 -12.98 22.55 6.86
CA MET A 295 -11.68 21.99 6.49
C MET A 295 -11.53 21.82 4.98
N GLY A 296 -12.61 21.84 4.20
CA GLY A 296 -12.58 21.62 2.75
C GLY A 296 -12.46 20.14 2.37
N LEU A 297 -12.82 19.20 3.25
CA LEU A 297 -12.69 17.77 3.01
C LEU A 297 -13.61 17.26 1.89
N LYS A 298 -14.82 17.85 1.75
CA LYS A 298 -15.70 17.54 0.61
C LYS A 298 -15.09 17.98 -0.71
N ARG A 299 -14.52 19.21 -0.75
CA ARG A 299 -13.80 19.71 -1.94
C ARG A 299 -12.66 18.77 -2.31
N LYS A 300 -11.87 18.32 -1.33
CA LYS A 300 -10.79 17.34 -1.56
C LYS A 300 -11.33 16.04 -2.16
N LEU A 301 -12.38 15.47 -1.57
CA LEU A 301 -13.03 14.24 -2.06
C LEU A 301 -13.46 14.37 -3.53
N GLU A 302 -14.13 15.46 -3.89
CA GLU A 302 -14.58 15.72 -5.26
C GLU A 302 -13.42 15.86 -6.25
N HIS A 303 -12.34 16.56 -5.84
CA HIS A 303 -11.14 16.70 -6.64
C HIS A 303 -10.45 15.34 -6.83
N THR A 304 -10.26 14.58 -5.76
CA THR A 304 -9.67 13.24 -5.84
C THR A 304 -10.43 12.34 -6.81
N ILE A 305 -11.77 12.31 -6.72
CA ILE A 305 -12.59 11.50 -7.62
C ILE A 305 -12.36 11.90 -9.09
N ARG A 306 -12.39 13.19 -9.41
CA ARG A 306 -12.16 13.68 -10.78
C ARG A 306 -10.78 13.36 -11.29
N THR A 307 -9.77 13.62 -10.47
CA THR A 307 -8.35 13.38 -10.80
C THR A 307 -8.11 11.90 -11.12
N TYR A 308 -8.63 10.98 -10.31
CA TYR A 308 -8.42 9.54 -10.53
C TYR A 308 -9.27 8.98 -11.68
N HIS A 309 -10.41 9.57 -11.99
CA HIS A 309 -11.12 9.29 -13.24
C HIS A 309 -10.27 9.62 -14.46
N GLU A 310 -9.61 10.80 -14.48
CA GLU A 310 -8.73 11.20 -15.57
C GLU A 310 -7.46 10.33 -15.63
N MET A 311 -6.84 10.02 -14.50
CA MET A 311 -5.68 9.13 -14.44
C MET A 311 -5.99 7.74 -15.02
N ARG A 312 -7.17 7.18 -14.69
CA ARG A 312 -7.63 5.91 -15.28
C ARG A 312 -7.76 6.02 -16.79
N LYS A 313 -8.42 7.05 -17.32
CA LYS A 313 -8.59 7.26 -18.78
C LYS A 313 -7.24 7.36 -19.51
N ARG A 314 -6.25 7.99 -18.88
CA ARG A 314 -4.89 8.13 -19.44
C ARG A 314 -4.02 6.88 -19.24
N GLY A 315 -4.57 5.83 -18.63
CA GLY A 315 -3.89 4.55 -18.43
C GLY A 315 -2.70 4.64 -17.47
N MET A 316 -2.79 5.46 -16.44
CA MET A 316 -1.79 5.55 -15.39
C MET A 316 -1.84 4.31 -14.50
N ARG A 317 -0.68 3.92 -13.96
CA ARG A 317 -0.57 2.80 -13.04
C ARG A 317 -0.90 3.26 -11.63
N VAL A 318 -2.01 2.76 -11.09
CA VAL A 318 -2.51 3.14 -9.77
C VAL A 318 -2.55 1.90 -8.88
N VAL A 319 -2.04 2.02 -7.64
CA VAL A 319 -2.13 0.97 -6.62
C VAL A 319 -3.24 1.27 -5.63
N VAL A 320 -3.81 0.22 -5.06
CA VAL A 320 -4.68 0.31 -3.88
C VAL A 320 -3.84 0.62 -2.66
N GLY A 321 -4.35 1.48 -1.80
CA GLY A 321 -3.74 1.87 -0.54
C GLY A 321 -4.44 3.11 0.00
N GLY A 322 -5.21 2.95 1.09
CA GLY A 322 -6.13 3.97 1.56
C GLY A 322 -5.61 4.82 2.71
N ASP A 323 -4.30 4.79 2.98
CA ASP A 323 -3.70 5.48 4.12
C ASP A 323 -4.25 4.96 5.45
N TYR A 324 -4.28 3.62 5.55
CA TYR A 324 -4.77 2.93 6.74
C TYR A 324 -3.70 2.87 7.83
N GLY A 325 -4.14 3.06 9.06
CA GLY A 325 -3.31 3.10 10.26
C GLY A 325 -3.78 4.13 11.29
N PHE A 326 -4.82 4.91 10.98
CA PHE A 326 -5.45 5.88 11.88
C PHE A 326 -6.76 5.36 12.47
N THR A 327 -7.25 5.98 13.55
CA THR A 327 -8.56 5.65 14.14
C THR A 327 -9.69 5.69 13.12
N ILE A 328 -9.64 6.66 12.19
CA ILE A 328 -10.66 6.84 11.14
C ILE A 328 -10.47 5.85 9.98
N THR A 329 -9.27 5.32 9.79
CA THR A 329 -8.91 4.32 8.78
C THR A 329 -8.14 3.19 9.45
N PRO A 330 -8.80 2.34 10.27
CA PRO A 330 -8.09 1.30 11.00
C PRO A 330 -7.56 0.22 10.06
N ILE A 331 -6.37 -0.31 10.38
CA ILE A 331 -5.80 -1.47 9.68
C ILE A 331 -6.79 -2.64 9.77
N GLY A 332 -6.91 -3.39 8.66
CA GLY A 332 -7.87 -4.49 8.48
C GLY A 332 -9.07 -4.11 7.61
N GLN A 333 -9.25 -2.83 7.31
CA GLN A 333 -10.26 -2.35 6.36
C GLN A 333 -9.67 -2.01 4.98
N ASN A 334 -8.39 -2.27 4.78
CA ASN A 334 -7.61 -1.89 3.60
C ASN A 334 -8.25 -2.31 2.27
N ALA A 335 -8.86 -3.50 2.19
CA ALA A 335 -9.50 -3.99 0.97
C ALA A 335 -10.78 -3.20 0.57
N ARG A 336 -11.31 -2.31 1.42
CA ARG A 336 -12.44 -1.42 1.07
C ARG A 336 -12.11 -0.56 -0.16
N ASP A 337 -10.84 -0.19 -0.31
CA ASP A 337 -10.42 0.66 -1.43
C ASP A 337 -10.61 -0.01 -2.79
N ILE A 338 -10.60 -1.33 -2.88
CA ILE A 338 -10.94 -2.05 -4.12
C ILE A 338 -12.37 -1.68 -4.56
N GLY A 339 -13.33 -1.72 -3.62
CA GLY A 339 -14.70 -1.28 -3.86
C GLY A 339 -14.81 0.23 -4.13
N HIS A 340 -13.99 1.06 -3.48
CA HIS A 340 -13.93 2.50 -3.74
C HIS A 340 -13.48 2.81 -5.17
N PHE A 341 -12.48 2.10 -5.70
CA PHE A 341 -12.01 2.25 -7.08
C PHE A 341 -13.15 1.96 -8.09
N VAL A 342 -13.91 0.92 -7.85
CA VAL A 342 -15.08 0.59 -8.68
C VAL A 342 -16.15 1.69 -8.57
N LYS A 343 -16.51 2.06 -7.34
CA LYS A 343 -17.63 2.96 -7.08
C LYS A 343 -17.35 4.41 -7.47
N PHE A 344 -16.15 4.91 -7.19
CA PHE A 344 -15.82 6.33 -7.29
C PHE A 344 -14.91 6.69 -8.46
N PHE A 345 -14.02 5.79 -8.90
CA PHE A 345 -13.05 6.09 -9.97
C PHE A 345 -13.41 5.46 -11.31
N GLY A 346 -14.52 4.67 -11.36
CA GLY A 346 -15.02 4.07 -12.58
C GLY A 346 -14.21 2.88 -13.10
N TYR A 347 -13.37 2.27 -12.24
CA TYR A 347 -12.68 1.03 -12.58
C TYR A 347 -13.68 -0.12 -12.72
N SER A 348 -13.42 -1.06 -13.63
CA SER A 348 -14.10 -2.37 -13.56
C SER A 348 -13.61 -3.15 -12.34
N PRO A 349 -14.35 -4.14 -11.85
CA PRO A 349 -13.88 -5.01 -10.76
C PRO A 349 -12.50 -5.63 -11.02
N ALA A 350 -12.26 -6.10 -12.25
CA ALA A 350 -10.98 -6.69 -12.64
C ALA A 350 -9.83 -5.66 -12.61
N GLU A 351 -10.06 -4.45 -13.13
CA GLU A 351 -9.07 -3.36 -13.07
C GLU A 351 -8.75 -3.00 -11.61
N ALA A 352 -9.76 -2.86 -10.74
CA ALA A 352 -9.56 -2.55 -9.32
C ALA A 352 -8.78 -3.65 -8.59
N LEU A 353 -9.07 -4.91 -8.88
CA LEU A 353 -8.32 -6.04 -8.33
C LEU A 353 -6.87 -6.07 -8.84
N LYS A 354 -6.61 -5.72 -10.11
CA LYS A 354 -5.24 -5.57 -10.64
C LYS A 354 -4.46 -4.48 -9.89
N CYS A 355 -5.12 -3.36 -9.53
CA CYS A 355 -4.50 -2.33 -8.70
C CYS A 355 -4.06 -2.85 -7.32
N ALA A 356 -4.80 -3.82 -6.76
CA ALA A 356 -4.50 -4.47 -5.49
C ALA A 356 -3.59 -5.71 -5.62
N THR A 357 -3.20 -6.12 -6.83
CA THR A 357 -2.41 -7.33 -7.06
C THR A 357 -1.25 -7.07 -8.02
N SER A 358 -1.42 -7.22 -9.32
CA SER A 358 -0.31 -7.15 -10.29
C SER A 358 0.37 -5.77 -10.36
N VAL A 359 -0.37 -4.66 -10.26
CA VAL A 359 0.23 -3.31 -10.19
C VAL A 359 0.98 -3.13 -8.86
N GLY A 360 0.44 -3.66 -7.76
CA GLY A 360 1.14 -3.73 -6.49
C GLY A 360 2.43 -4.55 -6.56
N GLY A 361 2.42 -5.67 -7.31
CA GLY A 361 3.60 -6.48 -7.59
C GLY A 361 4.71 -5.69 -8.31
N ASP A 362 4.33 -4.81 -9.24
CA ASP A 362 5.27 -3.89 -9.90
C ASP A 362 5.88 -2.91 -8.89
N LEU A 363 5.07 -2.34 -7.98
CA LEU A 363 5.55 -1.45 -6.92
C LEU A 363 6.54 -2.15 -5.98
N MET A 364 6.28 -3.41 -5.65
CA MET A 364 7.16 -4.25 -4.83
C MET A 364 8.49 -4.61 -5.52
N GLY A 365 8.65 -4.30 -6.82
CA GLY A 365 9.83 -4.65 -7.62
C GLY A 365 9.82 -6.06 -8.19
N HIS A 366 8.67 -6.73 -8.20
CA HIS A 366 8.48 -8.11 -8.67
C HIS A 366 7.49 -8.17 -9.85
N LYS A 367 7.72 -7.34 -10.85
CA LYS A 367 6.87 -7.24 -12.04
C LYS A 367 6.70 -8.59 -12.74
N GLY A 368 5.43 -9.03 -12.87
CA GLY A 368 5.08 -10.29 -13.50
C GLY A 368 5.40 -11.53 -12.67
N GLU A 369 5.94 -11.36 -11.45
CA GLU A 369 6.21 -12.45 -10.51
C GLU A 369 5.34 -12.40 -9.26
N LEU A 370 4.87 -11.23 -8.85
CA LEU A 370 4.02 -11.03 -7.69
C LEU A 370 2.67 -10.45 -8.12
N GLY A 371 1.61 -10.86 -7.45
CA GLY A 371 0.25 -10.40 -7.75
C GLY A 371 -0.36 -11.04 -9.01
N VAL A 372 0.20 -12.16 -9.47
CA VAL A 372 -0.28 -12.93 -10.64
C VAL A 372 -0.24 -14.43 -10.36
N ILE A 373 -1.13 -15.20 -11.02
CA ILE A 373 -1.09 -16.68 -11.03
C ILE A 373 -0.65 -17.14 -12.41
N THR A 374 0.67 -17.22 -12.58
CA THR A 374 1.32 -17.71 -13.82
C THR A 374 2.50 -18.62 -13.48
N PRO A 375 2.91 -19.54 -14.37
CA PRO A 375 4.09 -20.34 -14.14
C PRO A 375 5.33 -19.47 -13.88
N GLY A 376 6.09 -19.78 -12.83
CA GLY A 376 7.26 -19.03 -12.38
C GLY A 376 6.97 -17.92 -11.37
N ALA A 377 5.72 -17.49 -11.21
CA ALA A 377 5.34 -16.47 -10.23
C ALA A 377 5.52 -16.96 -8.78
N LEU A 378 5.67 -16.03 -7.86
CA LEU A 378 5.69 -16.29 -6.42
C LEU A 378 4.35 -16.88 -5.96
N ALA A 379 4.41 -17.87 -5.11
CA ALA A 379 3.22 -18.54 -4.58
C ALA A 379 2.64 -17.75 -3.39
N ASP A 380 2.20 -16.52 -3.68
CA ASP A 380 1.42 -15.66 -2.81
C ASP A 380 -0.03 -15.73 -3.31
N ILE A 381 -0.87 -16.56 -2.66
CA ILE A 381 -2.16 -16.98 -3.20
C ILE A 381 -3.24 -16.96 -2.11
N LEU A 382 -4.44 -16.52 -2.48
CA LEU A 382 -5.64 -16.58 -1.66
C LEU A 382 -6.64 -17.56 -2.24
N LEU A 383 -7.32 -18.33 -1.38
CA LEU A 383 -8.52 -19.07 -1.72
C LEU A 383 -9.70 -18.36 -1.05
N VAL A 384 -10.57 -17.78 -1.87
CA VAL A 384 -11.67 -16.91 -1.43
C VAL A 384 -13.01 -17.63 -1.61
N ASP A 385 -13.76 -17.73 -0.53
CA ASP A 385 -15.14 -18.26 -0.55
C ASP A 385 -16.07 -17.19 -1.13
N GLY A 386 -16.33 -17.29 -2.44
CA GLY A 386 -17.11 -16.35 -3.24
C GLY A 386 -16.36 -15.88 -4.49
N ASN A 387 -16.96 -14.89 -5.19
CA ASN A 387 -16.42 -14.31 -6.42
C ASN A 387 -16.09 -12.83 -6.25
N PRO A 388 -14.81 -12.45 -6.05
CA PRO A 388 -14.41 -11.05 -5.84
C PRO A 388 -14.58 -10.16 -7.09
N LEU A 389 -14.73 -10.74 -8.29
CA LEU A 389 -15.10 -9.97 -9.49
C LEU A 389 -16.57 -9.52 -9.46
N ALA A 390 -17.43 -10.26 -8.77
CA ALA A 390 -18.85 -9.92 -8.63
C ALA A 390 -19.11 -9.03 -7.40
N ASP A 391 -18.38 -9.29 -6.30
CA ASP A 391 -18.54 -8.57 -5.05
C ASP A 391 -17.18 -8.39 -4.35
N GLN A 392 -16.61 -7.18 -4.40
CA GLN A 392 -15.33 -6.87 -3.79
C GLN A 392 -15.41 -6.79 -2.26
N SER A 393 -16.61 -6.63 -1.69
CA SER A 393 -16.78 -6.49 -0.24
C SER A 393 -16.42 -7.76 0.52
N ILE A 394 -16.43 -8.92 -0.14
CA ILE A 394 -16.01 -10.20 0.47
C ILE A 394 -14.52 -10.25 0.82
N LEU A 395 -13.72 -9.36 0.23
CA LEU A 395 -12.29 -9.22 0.56
C LEU A 395 -12.06 -8.37 1.81
N VAL A 396 -13.08 -7.67 2.31
CA VAL A 396 -12.97 -6.86 3.53
C VAL A 396 -13.08 -7.76 4.76
N GLY A 397 -11.98 -7.88 5.47
CA GLY A 397 -11.88 -8.74 6.65
C GLY A 397 -11.63 -10.22 6.32
N PRO A 398 -11.32 -11.05 7.32
CA PRO A 398 -10.77 -12.39 7.12
C PRO A 398 -11.82 -13.48 6.86
N LYS A 399 -13.12 -13.16 6.88
CA LYS A 399 -14.22 -14.13 6.90
C LYS A 399 -14.23 -15.05 5.68
N HIS A 400 -13.99 -14.51 4.50
CA HIS A 400 -14.09 -15.21 3.22
C HIS A 400 -12.76 -15.84 2.76
N PHE A 401 -11.65 -15.61 3.46
CA PHE A 401 -10.40 -16.28 3.13
C PHE A 401 -10.40 -17.70 3.70
N ALA A 402 -10.63 -18.68 2.84
CA ALA A 402 -10.49 -20.10 3.18
C ALA A 402 -9.01 -20.47 3.36
N MET A 403 -8.12 -19.89 2.54
CA MET A 403 -6.68 -20.07 2.61
C MET A 403 -5.95 -18.75 2.37
N ILE A 404 -4.82 -18.59 3.04
CA ILE A 404 -3.82 -17.56 2.78
C ILE A 404 -2.48 -18.27 2.66
N MET A 405 -1.87 -18.21 1.49
CA MET A 405 -0.52 -18.73 1.22
C MET A 405 0.40 -17.54 0.92
N LYS A 406 1.54 -17.48 1.55
CA LYS A 406 2.61 -16.52 1.27
C LYS A 406 3.90 -17.27 1.07
N ASP A 407 4.59 -16.97 -0.02
CA ASP A 407 5.89 -17.57 -0.35
C ASP A 407 5.84 -19.12 -0.32
N GLY A 408 4.72 -19.69 -0.80
CA GLY A 408 4.47 -21.14 -0.82
C GLY A 408 4.15 -21.77 0.53
N LYS A 409 4.11 -20.99 1.60
CA LYS A 409 3.79 -21.47 2.96
C LYS A 409 2.37 -21.09 3.35
N MET A 410 1.65 -22.04 3.92
CA MET A 410 0.30 -21.80 4.44
C MET A 410 0.34 -20.96 5.70
N HIS A 411 -0.15 -19.73 5.65
CA HIS A 411 -0.46 -18.92 6.82
C HIS A 411 -1.83 -19.30 7.40
N ARG A 412 -2.82 -19.49 6.53
CA ARG A 412 -4.12 -20.05 6.86
C ARG A 412 -4.38 -21.28 6.02
N ASP A 413 -4.63 -22.42 6.68
CA ASP A 413 -4.88 -23.70 6.02
C ASP A 413 -6.40 -23.92 5.86
N PRO A 414 -6.91 -24.19 4.65
CA PRO A 414 -8.32 -24.41 4.41
C PRO A 414 -8.85 -25.65 5.12
N ARG A 415 -7.99 -26.60 5.49
CA ARG A 415 -8.33 -27.83 6.20
C ARG A 415 -8.52 -27.62 7.71
N SER A 416 -7.99 -26.54 8.26
CA SER A 416 -8.12 -26.21 9.70
C SER A 416 -9.48 -25.57 10.06
N ARG A 417 -10.29 -25.22 9.06
CA ARG A 417 -11.67 -24.77 9.28
C ARG A 417 -12.53 -26.00 9.62
N ARG A 418 -12.80 -26.21 10.90
CA ARG A 418 -13.86 -27.05 11.43
C ARG A 418 -15.08 -26.23 11.84
#